data_4e92d13628446121e25e49a9a5952646
#
_entry.id   4e92d13628446121e25e49a9a5952646
#
_cell.length_a   1.000
_cell.length_b   1.000
_cell.length_c   1.000
_cell.angle_alpha   90.00
_cell.angle_beta   90.00
_cell.angle_gamma   90.00
#
_symmetry.space_group_name_H-M   'P 1'
#
loop_
_entity.id
_entity.type
_entity.pdbx_description
1 polymer ?
#
loop_
_entity_poly.entity_id
_entity_poly.type
_entity_poly.pdbx_seq_one_letter_code
_entity_poly.pdbx_strand_id
1 'polypeptide(L)'
;RSTQGVSSAASDVYKRQMHIWMNLLDNAIKFSPQNGTITMFLRHENDSVQFILEDEGPGIADDAKARIFDKFYQVDGSHKAEGNGLGLALVKRIVDIAGGTIKAENREYGGCRFVVELPIKNYNE
;
A
#
# COMPACT_ATOMS: atom_id res chain seq x y z
N ARG A 1 -7.92 5.03 28.64
CA ARG A 1 -7.43 4.76 28.20
C ARG A 1 -6.73 3.77 28.37
N SER A 2 -6.85 3.04 28.22
CA SER A 2 -6.19 2.12 28.61
C SER A 2 -5.46 1.43 27.63
N THR A 3 -4.89 2.13 26.78
CA THR A 3 -4.04 1.54 25.85
C THR A 3 -2.80 1.06 26.49
N GLN A 4 -2.67 1.32 27.75
CA GLN A 4 -1.51 0.83 28.35
C GLN A 4 -1.42 -0.64 28.43
N GLY A 5 -2.51 -1.33 28.28
CA GLY A 5 -2.49 -2.74 28.28
C GLY A 5 -2.11 -3.37 26.96
N VAL A 6 -1.99 -2.57 25.91
CA VAL A 6 -1.69 -3.10 24.60
C VAL A 6 -0.21 -3.41 24.53
N SER A 7 0.14 -4.60 24.05
CA SER A 7 1.54 -4.96 23.96
C SER A 7 2.23 -4.09 22.92
N SER A 8 3.52 -3.90 23.09
CA SER A 8 4.28 -3.13 22.12
C SER A 8 4.22 -3.76 20.74
N ALA A 9 4.23 -5.08 20.69
CA ALA A 9 4.20 -5.75 19.40
C ALA A 9 2.91 -5.47 18.66
N ALA A 10 1.78 -5.54 19.36
CA ALA A 10 0.49 -5.27 18.73
C ALA A 10 0.40 -3.82 18.28
N SER A 11 0.90 -2.90 19.09
CA SER A 11 0.88 -1.51 18.76
C SER A 11 1.73 -1.24 17.51
N ASP A 12 2.89 -1.91 17.41
CA ASP A 12 3.75 -1.73 16.25
C ASP A 12 3.12 -2.28 14.99
N VAL A 13 2.41 -3.40 15.09
CA VAL A 13 1.72 -3.97 13.94
C VAL A 13 0.66 -3.00 13.45
N TYR A 14 -0.09 -2.40 14.36
CA TYR A 14 -1.08 -1.42 14.00
C TYR A 14 -0.47 -0.25 13.26
N LYS A 15 0.65 0.27 13.79
CA LYS A 15 1.31 1.39 13.15
C LYS A 15 1.79 1.04 11.75
N ARG A 16 2.32 -0.16 11.57
CA ARG A 16 2.78 -0.58 10.26
C ARG A 16 1.64 -0.66 9.27
N GLN A 17 0.51 -1.21 9.69
CA GLN A 17 -0.65 -1.28 8.80
C GLN A 17 -1.14 0.10 8.43
N MET A 18 -1.16 1.01 9.39
CA MET A 18 -1.57 2.38 9.10
C MET A 18 -0.65 3.03 8.08
N HIS A 19 0.66 2.80 8.20
CA HIS A 19 1.60 3.36 7.24
C HIS A 19 1.36 2.82 5.84
N ILE A 20 1.06 1.53 5.73
CA ILE A 20 0.75 0.95 4.43
C ILE A 20 -0.46 1.63 3.81
N TRP A 21 -1.56 1.70 4.58
CA TRP A 21 -2.79 2.28 4.07
C TRP A 21 -2.61 3.75 3.70
N MET A 22 -1.97 4.51 4.58
CA MET A 22 -1.83 5.94 4.35
C MET A 22 -1.01 6.21 3.10
N ASN A 23 0.07 5.47 2.92
CA ASN A 23 0.91 5.71 1.76
C ASN A 23 0.25 5.26 0.47
N LEU A 24 -0.45 4.13 0.50
CA LEU A 24 -1.16 3.69 -0.69
C LEU A 24 -2.30 4.64 -1.04
N LEU A 25 -3.02 5.10 -0.03
CA LEU A 25 -4.12 6.02 -0.27
C LEU A 25 -3.62 7.36 -0.80
N ASP A 26 -2.55 7.88 -0.22
CA ASP A 26 -1.98 9.12 -0.72
C ASP A 26 -1.57 9.00 -2.18
N ASN A 27 -0.98 7.87 -2.53
CA ASN A 27 -0.59 7.62 -3.89
C ASN A 27 -1.79 7.58 -4.82
N ALA A 28 -2.85 6.92 -4.39
CA ALA A 28 -4.06 6.83 -5.19
C ALA A 28 -4.70 8.19 -5.39
N ILE A 29 -4.75 8.99 -4.34
CA ILE A 29 -5.32 10.33 -4.45
C ILE A 29 -4.50 11.17 -5.41
N LYS A 30 -3.18 11.05 -5.33
CA LYS A 30 -2.30 11.85 -6.15
C LYS A 30 -2.49 11.58 -7.64
N PHE A 31 -2.72 10.33 -7.99
CA PHE A 31 -2.76 9.95 -9.39
C PHE A 31 -4.16 9.71 -9.95
N SER A 32 -5.17 9.68 -9.12
CA SER A 32 -6.54 9.53 -9.59
C SER A 32 -7.03 10.83 -10.21
N PRO A 33 -7.89 10.74 -11.21
CA PRO A 33 -8.49 11.96 -11.76
C PRO A 33 -9.42 12.60 -10.76
N GLN A 34 -9.65 13.88 -10.95
CA GLN A 34 -10.62 14.59 -10.14
C GLN A 34 -11.97 13.93 -10.36
N ASN A 35 -12.70 13.70 -9.30
CA ASN A 35 -13.98 13.00 -9.34
C ASN A 35 -13.86 11.52 -9.65
N GLY A 36 -12.64 10.97 -9.61
CA GLY A 36 -12.47 9.55 -9.75
C GLY A 36 -12.84 8.84 -8.48
N THR A 37 -12.91 7.52 -8.56
CA THR A 37 -13.28 6.69 -7.43
C THR A 37 -12.07 5.89 -6.97
N ILE A 38 -11.88 5.84 -5.67
CA ILE A 38 -10.88 5.00 -5.06
C ILE A 38 -11.62 3.97 -4.22
N THR A 39 -11.34 2.70 -4.46
CA THR A 39 -12.03 1.63 -3.78
C THR A 39 -11.04 0.83 -2.95
N MET A 40 -11.41 0.53 -1.74
CA MET A 40 -10.57 -0.24 -0.83
C MET A 40 -11.32 -1.49 -0.41
N PHE A 41 -10.62 -2.63 -0.46
CA PHE A 41 -11.15 -3.89 -0.01
C PHE A 41 -10.26 -4.47 1.06
N LEU A 42 -10.87 -5.13 2.02
CA LEU A 42 -10.14 -5.86 3.03
C LEU A 42 -10.70 -7.27 3.04
N ARG A 43 -9.83 -8.26 2.86
CA ARG A 43 -10.24 -9.65 2.84
C ARG A 43 -9.43 -10.41 3.86
N HIS A 44 -10.11 -11.24 4.60
CA HIS A 44 -9.47 -12.06 5.61
C HIS A 44 -9.56 -13.49 5.14
N GLU A 45 -8.43 -14.17 5.03
CA GLU A 45 -8.41 -15.55 4.61
C GLU A 45 -7.47 -16.31 5.50
N ASN A 46 -7.96 -17.36 6.10
CA ASN A 46 -7.15 -18.28 6.89
C ASN A 46 -6.05 -17.59 7.66
N ASP A 47 -4.84 -17.63 7.14
CA ASP A 47 -3.67 -17.13 7.85
C ASP A 47 -3.18 -15.79 7.32
N SER A 48 -3.96 -15.13 6.50
CA SER A 48 -3.50 -13.87 5.93
C SER A 48 -4.63 -12.88 5.81
N VAL A 49 -4.26 -11.64 5.61
CA VAL A 49 -5.21 -10.58 5.31
C VAL A 49 -4.72 -9.89 4.05
N GLN A 50 -5.65 -9.58 3.16
CA GLN A 50 -5.34 -8.88 1.93
C GLN A 50 -5.94 -7.49 1.96
N PHE A 51 -5.12 -6.50 1.62
CA PHE A 51 -5.57 -5.14 1.41
C PHE A 51 -5.49 -4.87 -0.08
N ILE A 52 -6.59 -4.45 -0.66
CA ILE A 52 -6.65 -4.17 -2.09
C ILE A 52 -7.14 -2.75 -2.26
N LEU A 53 -6.38 -1.95 -3.01
CA LEU A 53 -6.74 -0.58 -3.27
C LEU A 53 -6.75 -0.36 -4.77
N GLU A 54 -7.86 0.15 -5.29
CA GLU A 54 -8.02 0.40 -6.72
C GLU A 54 -8.28 1.87 -6.95
N ASP A 55 -7.69 2.40 -8.02
CA ASP A 55 -7.97 3.78 -8.41
C ASP A 55 -8.23 3.83 -9.91
N GLU A 56 -8.64 5.00 -10.38
CA GLU A 56 -8.97 5.22 -11.77
C GLU A 56 -7.91 6.07 -12.46
N GLY A 57 -6.69 6.01 -11.98
CA GLY A 57 -5.62 6.77 -12.58
C GLY A 57 -5.12 6.16 -13.88
N PRO A 58 -3.94 6.56 -14.31
CA PRO A 58 -3.46 6.15 -15.64
C PRO A 58 -2.94 4.73 -15.71
N GLY A 59 -2.81 4.04 -14.61
CA GLY A 59 -2.22 2.72 -14.65
C GLY A 59 -0.70 2.82 -14.62
N ILE A 60 -0.05 1.67 -14.79
CA ILE A 60 1.38 1.58 -14.67
C ILE A 60 1.92 0.85 -15.89
N ALA A 61 2.92 1.44 -16.52
CA ALA A 61 3.57 0.79 -17.66
C ALA A 61 4.32 -0.45 -17.19
N ASP A 62 4.44 -1.42 -18.08
CA ASP A 62 5.06 -2.69 -17.70
C ASP A 62 6.50 -2.49 -17.22
N ASP A 63 7.25 -1.62 -17.87
CA ASP A 63 8.61 -1.40 -17.45
C ASP A 63 8.70 -0.63 -16.14
N ALA A 64 7.65 0.07 -15.77
CA ALA A 64 7.64 0.78 -14.50
C ALA A 64 7.26 -0.11 -13.33
N LYS A 65 6.53 -1.20 -13.59
CA LYS A 65 6.05 -2.05 -12.50
C LYS A 65 7.17 -2.57 -11.62
N ALA A 66 8.32 -2.83 -12.21
CA ALA A 66 9.44 -3.36 -11.45
C ALA A 66 10.14 -2.28 -10.65
N ARG A 67 9.85 -1.02 -10.90
CA ARG A 67 10.61 0.07 -10.31
C ARG A 67 9.81 0.99 -9.43
N ILE A 68 8.50 0.84 -9.39
CA ILE A 68 7.68 1.79 -8.65
C ILE A 68 7.93 1.73 -7.15
N PHE A 69 8.55 0.67 -6.66
CA PHE A 69 8.87 0.55 -5.25
C PHE A 69 10.30 0.97 -4.94
N ASP A 70 11.05 1.42 -5.94
CA ASP A 70 12.40 1.91 -5.70
C ASP A 70 12.34 3.28 -5.06
N LYS A 71 13.33 3.57 -4.22
CA LYS A 71 13.39 4.87 -3.60
C LYS A 71 13.52 5.95 -4.67
N PHE A 72 12.80 7.04 -4.45
CA PHE A 72 12.86 8.23 -5.30
C PHE A 72 12.35 8.03 -6.71
N TYR A 73 11.79 6.87 -7.03
CA TYR A 73 11.21 6.67 -8.34
C TYR A 73 9.87 7.37 -8.43
N GLN A 74 9.67 8.11 -9.51
CA GLN A 74 8.40 8.74 -9.81
C GLN A 74 8.03 8.37 -11.23
N VAL A 75 6.78 8.01 -11.43
CA VAL A 75 6.34 7.39 -12.67
C VAL A 75 6.64 8.25 -13.88
N ASP A 76 6.33 9.53 -13.80
CA ASP A 76 6.53 10.39 -14.96
C ASP A 76 7.67 11.37 -14.77
N GLY A 77 8.46 11.18 -13.73
CA GLY A 77 9.52 12.10 -13.46
C GLY A 77 9.06 13.49 -13.11
N SER A 78 7.79 13.64 -12.84
CA SER A 78 7.22 14.94 -12.60
C SER A 78 7.61 15.44 -11.23
N HIS A 79 7.93 16.69 -11.18
CA HIS A 79 8.22 17.30 -9.90
C HIS A 79 7.00 17.86 -9.24
N LYS A 80 5.88 17.76 -9.90
CA LYS A 80 4.66 18.25 -9.31
C LYS A 80 4.14 17.34 -8.27
N ALA A 81 4.51 16.09 -8.36
CA ALA A 81 4.01 15.15 -7.38
C ALA A 81 4.52 15.54 -6.02
N GLU A 82 3.64 15.57 -5.07
CA GLU A 82 4.05 15.82 -3.75
C GLU A 82 4.81 14.65 -3.25
N GLY A 83 5.72 14.87 -2.37
CA GLY A 83 6.54 13.81 -1.87
C GLY A 83 7.74 13.58 -2.75
N ASN A 84 8.58 12.67 -2.34
CA ASN A 84 9.87 12.50 -2.95
C ASN A 84 10.11 11.08 -3.44
N GLY A 85 9.06 10.34 -3.70
CA GLY A 85 9.23 8.99 -4.21
C GLY A 85 9.55 7.95 -3.15
N LEU A 86 9.32 8.28 -1.89
CA LEU A 86 9.63 7.35 -0.82
C LEU A 86 8.42 6.58 -0.32
N GLY A 87 7.21 7.00 -0.66
CA GLY A 87 6.01 6.40 -0.10
C GLY A 87 5.87 4.93 -0.42
N LEU A 88 5.98 4.57 -1.69
CA LEU A 88 5.84 3.18 -2.08
C LEU A 88 7.03 2.35 -1.65
N ALA A 89 8.23 2.93 -1.62
CA ALA A 89 9.39 2.21 -1.12
C ALA A 89 9.23 1.88 0.35
N LEU A 90 8.65 2.79 1.12
CA LEU A 90 8.40 2.54 2.53
C LEU A 90 7.38 1.41 2.70
N VAL A 91 6.31 1.43 1.90
CA VAL A 91 5.32 0.37 1.96
C VAL A 91 5.97 -0.97 1.67
N LYS A 92 6.78 -1.03 0.63
CA LYS A 92 7.44 -2.28 0.26
C LYS A 92 8.31 -2.78 1.41
N ARG A 93 9.04 -1.88 2.05
CA ARG A 93 9.90 -2.29 3.16
C ARG A 93 9.08 -2.81 4.33
N ILE A 94 8.00 -2.14 4.66
CA ILE A 94 7.16 -2.57 5.77
C ILE A 94 6.56 -3.95 5.46
N VAL A 95 6.10 -4.14 4.24
CA VAL A 95 5.52 -5.41 3.84
C VAL A 95 6.58 -6.52 3.91
N ASP A 96 7.79 -6.23 3.43
CA ASP A 96 8.86 -7.23 3.49
C ASP A 96 9.20 -7.61 4.92
N ILE A 97 9.28 -6.63 5.80
CA ILE A 97 9.59 -6.91 7.21
C ILE A 97 8.48 -7.76 7.83
N ALA A 98 7.24 -7.52 7.44
CA ALA A 98 6.12 -8.28 7.98
C ALA A 98 6.00 -9.67 7.38
N GLY A 99 6.80 -9.98 6.36
CA GLY A 99 6.73 -11.29 5.73
C GLY A 99 5.63 -11.41 4.71
N GLY A 100 5.13 -10.30 4.21
CA GLY A 100 4.05 -10.30 3.25
C GLY A 100 4.51 -10.04 1.84
N THR A 101 3.56 -9.74 0.98
CA THR A 101 3.84 -9.41 -0.41
C THR A 101 3.04 -8.19 -0.82
N ILE A 102 3.56 -7.49 -1.80
CA ILE A 102 2.83 -6.38 -2.40
C ILE A 102 3.06 -6.44 -3.90
N LYS A 103 2.02 -6.14 -4.65
CA LYS A 103 2.16 -6.07 -6.10
C LYS A 103 1.22 -5.00 -6.63
N ALA A 104 1.57 -4.51 -7.81
CA ALA A 104 0.78 -3.51 -8.50
C ALA A 104 0.33 -4.09 -9.83
N GLU A 105 -0.92 -3.86 -10.17
CA GLU A 105 -1.51 -4.38 -11.39
C GLU A 105 -2.30 -3.27 -12.06
N ASN A 106 -2.45 -3.38 -13.36
CA ASN A 106 -3.39 -2.53 -14.06
C ASN A 106 -4.75 -3.17 -14.03
N ARG A 107 -5.78 -2.34 -13.84
CA ARG A 107 -7.15 -2.82 -13.89
C ARG A 107 -7.57 -3.01 -15.33
N GLU A 108 -8.49 -3.94 -15.53
CA GLU A 108 -8.96 -4.25 -16.86
C GLU A 108 -9.56 -3.04 -17.56
N TYR A 109 -10.28 -2.21 -16.80
CA TYR A 109 -10.97 -1.08 -17.39
C TYR A 109 -10.28 0.25 -17.12
N GLY A 110 -9.01 0.19 -16.77
CA GLY A 110 -8.25 1.41 -16.54
C GLY A 110 -7.97 1.62 -15.06
N GLY A 111 -6.85 2.25 -14.80
CA GLY A 111 -6.45 2.49 -13.42
C GLY A 111 -5.54 1.42 -12.90
N CYS A 112 -5.29 1.50 -11.62
CA CYS A 112 -4.28 0.70 -10.98
C CYS A 112 -4.87 -0.03 -9.77
N ARG A 113 -4.30 -1.18 -9.46
CA ARG A 113 -4.68 -1.94 -8.28
C ARG A 113 -3.43 -2.33 -7.54
N PHE A 114 -3.40 -2.01 -6.25
CA PHE A 114 -2.34 -2.50 -5.37
C PHE A 114 -2.91 -3.59 -4.49
N VAL A 115 -2.19 -4.70 -4.39
CA VAL A 115 -2.59 -5.83 -3.56
C VAL A 115 -1.50 -6.09 -2.55
N VAL A 116 -1.83 -5.97 -1.28
CA VAL A 116 -0.91 -6.25 -0.18
C VAL A 116 -1.46 -7.43 0.58
N GLU A 117 -0.62 -8.43 0.79
CA GLU A 117 -1.02 -9.58 1.58
C GLU A 117 -0.06 -9.71 2.75
N LEU A 118 -0.61 -9.76 3.94
CA LEU A 118 0.18 -9.87 5.15
C LEU A 118 -0.22 -11.11 5.92
N PRO A 119 0.75 -11.84 6.47
CA PRO A 119 0.42 -12.97 7.30
C PRO A 119 -0.18 -12.50 8.62
N ILE A 120 -1.10 -13.28 9.14
CA ILE A 120 -1.68 -13.00 10.43
C ILE A 120 -0.91 -13.80 11.47
N LYS A 121 -0.42 -13.10 12.48
CA LYS A 121 0.29 -13.75 13.54
C LYS A 121 -0.58 -13.76 14.78
N ASN A 122 -0.46 -14.85 15.51
CA ASN A 122 -1.22 -14.97 16.74
C ASN A 122 -0.39 -14.45 17.90
N TYR A 123 -0.69 -13.24 18.31
CA TYR A 123 0.08 -12.59 19.35
C TYR A 123 -0.31 -13.04 20.74
N ASN A 124 -1.24 -13.97 20.84
CA ASN A 124 -1.61 -14.49 22.13
C ASN A 124 -0.84 -15.73 22.50
N GLU A 125 0.02 -16.20 21.65
CA GLU A 125 0.81 -17.39 21.96
C GLU A 125 2.16 -17.07 22.52
#